data_1aea209ce3d6330f85ab9af05905df64
#
_entry.id   1aea209ce3d6330f85ab9af05905df64
#
_cell.length_a   1.000
_cell.length_b   1.000
_cell.length_c   1.000
_cell.angle_alpha   90.00
_cell.angle_beta   90.00
_cell.angle_gamma   90.00
#
_symmetry.space_group_name_H-M   'P 1'
#
loop_
_entity.id
_entity.type
_entity.pdbx_description
1 polymer ?
#
loop_
_entity_poly.entity_id
_entity_poly.type
_entity_poly.pdbx_seq_one_letter_code
_entity_poly.pdbx_strand_id
1 'polypeptide(L)'
;VYDDLTKQAQAYRELSLLMRRPPGREAYPGDVFYCHSRLLERSVKLSDELGGGSMTALPIIETQEGEVSAYIPTNVISITDGQIYLEPDLFFAGVRPAINVGISVSRVGGNAQTKAMKKVAGSLRLDLAAFRELEAFAQLGTDLDKATQQQLDRGYRMVELLKQPQFQPLHYADQVFSIFAGTNGTFDAVPVDKVLE
;
A
#
# COMPACT_ATOMS: atom_id res chain seq x y z
N VAL A 1 2.77 -19.22 6.10
CA VAL A 1 3.36 -18.18 5.24
C VAL A 1 3.60 -18.77 3.87
N TYR A 2 3.16 -18.06 2.82
CA TYR A 2 3.40 -18.39 1.42
C TYR A 2 4.28 -17.30 0.82
N ASP A 3 5.40 -17.68 0.21
CA ASP A 3 6.31 -16.75 -0.45
C ASP A 3 6.52 -17.24 -1.90
N ASP A 4 5.77 -16.78 -2.83
CA ASP A 4 4.53 -15.97 -2.80
C ASP A 4 3.41 -16.64 -3.60
N LEU A 5 2.28 -15.96 -3.83
CA LEU A 5 1.18 -16.53 -4.62
C LEU A 5 1.47 -16.52 -6.13
N THR A 6 2.37 -15.70 -6.63
CA THR A 6 2.85 -15.76 -8.01
C THR A 6 3.55 -17.09 -8.27
N LYS A 7 4.45 -17.49 -7.36
CA LYS A 7 5.16 -18.78 -7.45
C LYS A 7 4.20 -19.96 -7.29
N GLN A 8 3.19 -19.82 -6.43
CA GLN A 8 2.12 -20.83 -6.34
C GLN A 8 1.39 -21.00 -7.69
N ALA A 9 1.03 -19.90 -8.34
CA ALA A 9 0.37 -19.96 -9.65
C ALA A 9 1.28 -20.59 -10.72
N GLN A 10 2.56 -20.27 -10.73
CA GLN A 10 3.54 -20.85 -11.65
C GLN A 10 3.67 -22.36 -11.45
N ALA A 11 3.80 -22.83 -10.21
CA ALA A 11 3.83 -24.27 -9.90
C ALA A 11 2.53 -24.98 -10.30
N TYR A 12 1.38 -24.32 -10.11
CA TYR A 12 0.09 -24.84 -10.51
C TYR A 12 -0.04 -24.92 -12.05
N ARG A 13 0.51 -23.94 -12.78
CA ARG A 13 0.62 -23.96 -14.25
C ARG A 13 1.47 -25.14 -14.73
N GLU A 14 2.65 -25.30 -14.16
CA GLU A 14 3.56 -26.41 -14.51
C GLU A 14 2.88 -27.77 -14.30
N LEU A 15 2.27 -27.98 -13.13
CA LEU A 15 1.54 -29.20 -12.84
C LEU A 15 0.40 -29.45 -13.84
N SER A 16 -0.36 -28.42 -14.17
CA SER A 16 -1.48 -28.50 -15.11
C SER A 16 -1.02 -28.85 -16.53
N LEU A 17 0.10 -28.28 -16.98
CA LEU A 17 0.70 -28.60 -18.29
C LEU A 17 1.24 -30.04 -18.34
N LEU A 18 1.90 -30.48 -17.25
CA LEU A 18 2.35 -31.90 -17.15
C LEU A 18 1.16 -32.87 -17.22
N MET A 19 0.04 -32.52 -16.64
CA MET A 19 -1.21 -33.28 -16.70
C MET A 19 -1.94 -33.11 -18.05
N ARG A 20 -1.36 -32.39 -19.01
CA ARG A 20 -1.92 -32.13 -20.34
C ARG A 20 -3.29 -31.44 -20.31
N ARG A 21 -3.54 -30.62 -19.28
CA ARG A 21 -4.73 -29.75 -19.24
C ARG A 21 -4.58 -28.62 -20.28
N PRO A 22 -5.66 -28.25 -20.99
CA PRO A 22 -5.60 -27.18 -21.98
C PRO A 22 -5.17 -25.85 -21.31
N PRO A 23 -4.14 -25.18 -21.84
CA PRO A 23 -3.72 -23.88 -21.30
C PRO A 23 -4.67 -22.77 -21.73
N GLY A 24 -4.86 -21.80 -20.82
CA GLY A 24 -5.53 -20.54 -21.08
C GLY A 24 -4.56 -19.38 -21.26
N ARG A 25 -4.95 -18.19 -20.80
CA ARG A 25 -4.13 -16.97 -20.87
C ARG A 25 -2.77 -17.20 -20.17
N GLU A 26 -1.69 -16.78 -20.79
CA GLU A 26 -0.30 -16.94 -20.32
C GLU A 26 0.05 -18.39 -19.93
N ALA A 27 -0.58 -19.35 -20.61
CA ALA A 27 -0.47 -20.78 -20.36
C ALA A 27 -0.95 -21.24 -18.97
N TYR A 28 -1.60 -20.39 -18.20
CA TYR A 28 -2.24 -20.79 -16.95
C TYR A 28 -3.50 -21.64 -17.21
N PRO A 29 -3.81 -22.60 -16.32
CA PRO A 29 -5.06 -23.35 -16.44
C PRO A 29 -6.27 -22.44 -16.18
N GLY A 30 -7.42 -22.78 -16.75
CA GLY A 30 -8.64 -21.98 -16.65
C GLY A 30 -9.15 -21.75 -15.22
N ASP A 31 -8.73 -22.59 -14.27
CA ASP A 31 -9.10 -22.53 -12.86
C ASP A 31 -8.04 -21.86 -11.95
N VAL A 32 -7.04 -21.17 -12.52
CA VAL A 32 -6.02 -20.47 -11.72
C VAL A 32 -6.63 -19.39 -10.82
N PHE A 33 -7.65 -18.68 -11.28
CA PHE A 33 -8.40 -17.75 -10.46
C PHE A 33 -8.99 -18.43 -9.22
N TYR A 34 -9.60 -19.58 -9.40
CA TYR A 34 -10.18 -20.35 -8.31
C TYR A 34 -9.12 -20.91 -7.35
N CYS A 35 -7.92 -21.23 -7.86
CA CYS A 35 -6.78 -21.63 -7.02
C CYS A 35 -6.47 -20.56 -5.96
N HIS A 36 -6.48 -19.28 -6.33
CA HIS A 36 -6.25 -18.16 -5.41
C HIS A 36 -7.51 -17.79 -4.61
N SER A 37 -8.66 -17.70 -5.23
CA SER A 37 -9.89 -17.26 -4.55
C SER A 37 -10.29 -18.22 -3.45
N ARG A 38 -10.23 -19.53 -3.65
CA ARG A 38 -10.54 -20.52 -2.61
C ARG A 38 -9.60 -20.47 -1.41
N LEU A 39 -8.37 -19.97 -1.59
CA LEU A 39 -7.42 -19.75 -0.50
C LEU A 39 -7.73 -18.45 0.25
N LEU A 40 -7.92 -17.35 -0.46
CA LEU A 40 -8.05 -16.00 0.10
C LEU A 40 -9.42 -15.77 0.74
N GLU A 41 -10.48 -16.32 0.18
CA GLU A 41 -11.84 -16.24 0.74
C GLU A 41 -12.05 -17.01 2.07
N ARG A 42 -10.99 -17.67 2.57
CA ARG A 42 -10.99 -18.20 3.95
C ARG A 42 -10.79 -17.12 4.99
N SER A 43 -10.27 -15.95 4.59
CA SER A 43 -10.18 -14.78 5.45
C SER A 43 -11.54 -14.14 5.62
N VAL A 44 -11.93 -13.87 6.87
CA VAL A 44 -13.30 -13.45 7.18
C VAL A 44 -13.38 -12.67 8.49
N LYS A 45 -14.35 -11.79 8.60
CA LYS A 45 -14.84 -11.26 9.86
C LYS A 45 -16.18 -11.95 10.17
N LEU A 46 -16.20 -12.75 11.24
CA LEU A 46 -17.41 -13.44 11.67
C LEU A 46 -18.41 -12.49 12.32
N SER A 47 -19.69 -12.85 12.25
CA SER A 47 -20.74 -12.18 13.00
C SER A 47 -20.58 -12.42 14.51
N ASP A 48 -21.22 -11.58 15.32
CA ASP A 48 -21.16 -11.71 16.80
C ASP A 48 -21.80 -13.04 17.26
N GLU A 49 -22.79 -13.53 16.55
CA GLU A 49 -23.43 -14.84 16.80
C GLU A 49 -22.45 -16.02 16.67
N LEU A 50 -21.44 -15.87 15.80
CA LEU A 50 -20.37 -16.85 15.58
C LEU A 50 -19.07 -16.52 16.36
N GLY A 51 -19.18 -15.64 17.36
CA GLY A 51 -18.07 -15.26 18.23
C GLY A 51 -17.23 -14.06 17.77
N GLY A 52 -17.60 -13.40 16.67
CA GLY A 52 -17.01 -12.12 16.23
C GLY A 52 -15.52 -12.17 15.84
N GLY A 53 -14.91 -13.36 15.72
CA GLY A 53 -13.50 -13.53 15.34
C GLY A 53 -13.19 -13.00 13.96
N SER A 54 -11.90 -12.70 13.68
CA SER A 54 -11.47 -12.24 12.38
C SER A 54 -10.16 -12.89 11.94
N MET A 55 -10.02 -13.08 10.63
CA MET A 55 -8.79 -13.51 9.97
C MET A 55 -8.49 -12.54 8.82
N THR A 56 -7.29 -11.97 8.82
CA THR A 56 -6.81 -11.10 7.74
C THR A 56 -5.72 -11.83 6.97
N ALA A 57 -5.85 -11.87 5.64
CA ALA A 57 -4.78 -12.31 4.76
C ALA A 57 -4.09 -11.10 4.12
N LEU A 58 -2.78 -11.15 4.04
CA LEU A 58 -1.94 -10.21 3.30
C LEU A 58 -1.21 -11.00 2.20
N PRO A 59 -1.85 -11.23 1.04
CA PRO A 59 -1.23 -11.96 -0.05
C PRO A 59 -0.10 -11.15 -0.68
N ILE A 60 1.02 -11.81 -0.93
CA ILE A 60 2.19 -11.22 -1.59
C ILE A 60 2.20 -11.70 -3.03
N ILE A 61 2.27 -10.75 -3.96
CA ILE A 61 2.35 -10.97 -5.39
C ILE A 61 3.59 -10.27 -5.91
N GLU A 62 4.41 -11.00 -6.65
CA GLU A 62 5.54 -10.45 -7.39
C GLU A 62 5.06 -9.86 -8.72
N THR A 63 5.45 -8.63 -9.00
CA THR A 63 5.24 -7.99 -10.30
C THR A 63 6.57 -7.92 -11.05
N GLN A 64 6.53 -8.04 -12.37
CA GLN A 64 7.69 -7.79 -13.21
C GLN A 64 7.66 -6.33 -13.66
N GLU A 65 8.75 -5.60 -13.46
CA GLU A 65 8.87 -4.17 -13.83
C GLU A 65 7.73 -3.28 -13.32
N GLY A 66 7.09 -3.67 -12.21
CA GLY A 66 5.97 -2.92 -11.63
C GLY A 66 4.64 -3.08 -12.38
N GLU A 67 4.53 -4.02 -13.33
CA GLU A 67 3.30 -4.21 -14.10
C GLU A 67 2.19 -4.87 -13.28
N VAL A 68 1.29 -4.06 -12.73
CA VAL A 68 0.12 -4.52 -11.96
C VAL A 68 -1.03 -5.00 -12.84
N SER A 69 -1.00 -4.71 -14.14
CA SER A 69 -2.01 -5.13 -15.13
C SER A 69 -1.81 -6.55 -15.64
N ALA A 70 -0.74 -7.23 -15.24
CA ALA A 70 -0.48 -8.63 -15.58
C ALA A 70 -1.59 -9.56 -15.02
N TYR A 71 -1.66 -10.77 -15.55
CA TYR A 71 -2.79 -11.68 -15.31
C TYR A 71 -2.94 -12.07 -13.84
N ILE A 72 -1.88 -12.51 -13.18
CA ILE A 72 -1.96 -12.93 -11.77
C ILE A 72 -2.20 -11.75 -10.82
N PRO A 73 -1.48 -10.62 -10.93
CA PRO A 73 -1.77 -9.44 -10.10
C PRO A 73 -3.22 -8.98 -10.21
N THR A 74 -3.78 -8.85 -11.43
CA THR A 74 -5.17 -8.40 -11.62
C THR A 74 -6.19 -9.37 -11.01
N ASN A 75 -5.96 -10.67 -11.11
CA ASN A 75 -6.80 -11.67 -10.47
C ASN A 75 -6.82 -11.51 -8.95
N VAL A 76 -5.66 -11.36 -8.31
CA VAL A 76 -5.57 -11.25 -6.86
C VAL A 76 -6.13 -9.91 -6.36
N ILE A 77 -5.89 -8.81 -7.08
CA ILE A 77 -6.52 -7.51 -6.77
C ILE A 77 -8.06 -7.61 -6.81
N SER A 78 -8.61 -8.40 -7.75
CA SER A 78 -10.06 -8.56 -7.84
C SER A 78 -10.66 -9.41 -6.72
N ILE A 79 -9.90 -10.35 -6.18
CA ILE A 79 -10.30 -11.21 -5.05
C ILE A 79 -10.22 -10.44 -3.72
N THR A 80 -9.19 -9.61 -3.55
CA THR A 80 -8.90 -8.89 -2.29
C THR A 80 -9.62 -7.54 -2.21
N ASP A 81 -9.56 -6.89 -1.05
CA ASP A 81 -10.16 -5.57 -0.82
C ASP A 81 -9.28 -4.39 -1.24
N GLY A 82 -8.35 -4.62 -2.11
CA GLY A 82 -7.44 -3.60 -2.62
C GLY A 82 -6.00 -4.08 -2.71
N GLN A 83 -5.08 -3.16 -2.86
CA GLN A 83 -3.64 -3.44 -2.96
C GLN A 83 -2.80 -2.40 -2.23
N ILE A 84 -1.69 -2.86 -1.68
CA ILE A 84 -0.58 -2.04 -1.21
C ILE A 84 0.53 -2.19 -2.23
N TYR A 85 0.87 -1.11 -2.95
CA TYR A 85 1.88 -1.12 -3.98
C TYR A 85 3.23 -0.67 -3.42
N LEU A 86 4.23 -1.54 -3.51
CA LEU A 86 5.60 -1.24 -3.10
C LEU A 86 6.42 -0.89 -4.33
N GLU A 87 7.14 0.22 -4.28
CA GLU A 87 7.88 0.78 -5.40
C GLU A 87 9.38 0.77 -5.11
N PRO A 88 10.20 0.14 -5.98
CA PRO A 88 11.65 0.05 -5.78
C PRO A 88 12.32 1.43 -5.66
N ASP A 89 11.91 2.40 -6.46
CA ASP A 89 12.49 3.75 -6.46
C ASP A 89 12.31 4.45 -5.12
N LEU A 90 11.15 4.29 -4.48
CA LEU A 90 10.92 4.80 -3.13
C LEU A 90 11.82 4.11 -2.10
N PHE A 91 12.04 2.81 -2.25
CA PHE A 91 12.92 2.06 -1.37
C PHE A 91 14.37 2.55 -1.46
N PHE A 92 14.88 2.75 -2.68
CA PHE A 92 16.22 3.25 -2.91
C PHE A 92 16.38 4.73 -2.51
N ALA A 93 15.30 5.52 -2.60
CA ALA A 93 15.25 6.89 -2.08
C ALA A 93 15.18 6.96 -0.54
N GLY A 94 15.17 5.81 0.15
CA GLY A 94 15.14 5.76 1.62
C GLY A 94 13.75 5.91 2.24
N VAL A 95 12.69 5.90 1.44
CA VAL A 95 11.30 5.86 1.93
C VAL A 95 10.96 4.42 2.30
N ARG A 96 10.85 4.14 3.59
CA ARG A 96 10.57 2.79 4.11
C ARG A 96 9.51 2.86 5.20
N PRO A 97 8.39 2.13 5.02
CA PRO A 97 8.04 1.24 3.91
C PRO A 97 7.87 1.99 2.58
N ALA A 98 8.25 1.33 1.48
CA ALA A 98 8.27 1.91 0.14
C ALA A 98 6.88 1.90 -0.53
N ILE A 99 5.87 2.38 0.19
CA ILE A 99 4.47 2.35 -0.25
C ILE A 99 4.18 3.55 -1.14
N ASN A 100 3.76 3.27 -2.37
CA ASN A 100 3.19 4.30 -3.23
C ASN A 100 1.73 4.55 -2.85
N VAL A 101 1.47 5.65 -2.16
CA VAL A 101 0.14 6.02 -1.64
C VAL A 101 -0.85 6.34 -2.76
N GLY A 102 -0.37 6.83 -3.90
CA GLY A 102 -1.21 7.21 -5.04
C GLY A 102 -1.88 6.01 -5.70
N ILE A 103 -1.12 4.92 -5.89
CA ILE A 103 -1.58 3.69 -6.56
C ILE A 103 -2.21 2.70 -5.59
N SER A 104 -1.83 2.75 -4.32
CA SER A 104 -2.39 1.88 -3.28
C SER A 104 -3.86 2.22 -3.01
N VAL A 105 -4.71 1.21 -2.95
CA VAL A 105 -6.16 1.37 -2.77
C VAL A 105 -6.66 0.37 -1.75
N SER A 106 -7.56 0.81 -0.86
CA SER A 106 -8.34 -0.06 0.02
C SER A 106 -9.83 0.16 -0.20
N ARG A 107 -10.56 -0.90 -0.55
CA ARG A 107 -12.02 -0.86 -0.71
C ARG A 107 -12.73 -0.85 0.64
N VAL A 108 -12.12 -1.36 1.69
CA VAL A 108 -12.62 -1.28 3.07
C VAL A 108 -12.37 0.13 3.62
N GLY A 109 -11.17 0.66 3.40
CA GLY A 109 -10.79 2.04 3.67
C GLY A 109 -11.17 2.53 5.05
N GLY A 110 -11.81 3.68 5.09
CA GLY A 110 -12.22 4.35 6.32
C GLY A 110 -13.21 3.58 7.20
N ASN A 111 -13.84 2.50 6.71
CA ASN A 111 -14.74 1.68 7.54
C ASN A 111 -13.98 0.83 8.55
N ALA A 112 -12.71 0.50 8.27
CA ALA A 112 -11.84 -0.22 9.19
C ALA A 112 -11.11 0.71 10.17
N GLN A 113 -11.11 2.01 9.92
CA GLN A 113 -10.45 3.00 10.77
C GLN A 113 -11.32 3.39 11.97
N THR A 114 -10.66 3.70 13.08
CA THR A 114 -11.34 4.35 14.20
C THR A 114 -11.74 5.78 13.81
N LYS A 115 -12.70 6.35 14.53
CA LYS A 115 -13.19 7.72 14.26
C LYS A 115 -12.05 8.76 14.33
N ALA A 116 -11.10 8.59 15.24
CA ALA A 116 -9.95 9.48 15.39
C ALA A 116 -9.04 9.42 14.16
N MET A 117 -8.61 8.23 13.75
CA MET A 117 -7.77 8.04 12.57
C MET A 117 -8.47 8.55 11.30
N LYS A 118 -9.73 8.22 11.12
CA LYS A 118 -10.51 8.68 9.95
C LYS A 118 -10.54 10.21 9.84
N LYS A 119 -10.62 10.91 11.00
CA LYS A 119 -10.64 12.36 11.03
C LYS A 119 -9.28 12.97 10.67
N VAL A 120 -8.19 12.43 11.18
CA VAL A 120 -6.84 13.01 10.97
C VAL A 120 -6.20 12.59 9.66
N ALA A 121 -6.47 11.38 9.19
CA ALA A 121 -5.88 10.85 7.95
C ALA A 121 -6.73 11.13 6.68
N GLY A 122 -7.87 11.82 6.83
CA GLY A 122 -8.82 12.02 5.73
C GLY A 122 -8.24 12.75 4.53
N SER A 123 -7.43 13.78 4.76
CA SER A 123 -6.74 14.55 3.70
C SER A 123 -5.37 14.01 3.32
N LEU A 124 -4.75 13.20 4.18
CA LEU A 124 -3.34 12.80 4.07
C LEU A 124 -2.97 12.24 2.69
N ARG A 125 -3.85 11.42 2.11
CA ARG A 125 -3.62 10.85 0.78
C ARG A 125 -3.59 11.92 -0.31
N LEU A 126 -4.49 12.88 -0.24
CA LEU A 126 -4.56 14.00 -1.20
C LEU A 126 -3.35 14.91 -1.04
N ASP A 127 -2.96 15.20 0.21
CA ASP A 127 -1.81 16.04 0.53
C ASP A 127 -0.50 15.40 0.01
N LEU A 128 -0.33 14.08 0.18
CA LEU A 128 0.81 13.35 -0.36
C LEU A 128 0.80 13.25 -1.90
N ALA A 129 -0.36 13.11 -2.53
CA ALA A 129 -0.47 13.13 -3.98
C ALA A 129 -0.08 14.51 -4.55
N ALA A 130 -0.61 15.59 -3.97
CA ALA A 130 -0.25 16.95 -4.35
C ALA A 130 1.25 17.24 -4.12
N PHE A 131 1.81 16.75 -3.00
CA PHE A 131 3.25 16.84 -2.74
C PHE A 131 4.08 16.18 -3.86
N ARG A 132 3.72 14.96 -4.30
CA ARG A 132 4.45 14.28 -5.37
C ARG A 132 4.43 15.03 -6.69
N GLU A 133 3.30 15.63 -7.04
CA GLU A 133 3.19 16.49 -8.23
C GLU A 133 4.09 17.73 -8.12
N LEU A 134 4.07 18.39 -6.94
CA LEU A 134 4.93 19.54 -6.67
C LEU A 134 6.42 19.20 -6.66
N GLU A 135 6.78 18.05 -6.08
CA GLU A 135 8.16 17.56 -6.05
C GLU A 135 8.70 17.34 -7.46
N ALA A 136 7.91 16.67 -8.32
CA ALA A 136 8.28 16.47 -9.72
C ALA A 136 8.42 17.81 -10.47
N PHE A 137 7.55 18.78 -10.19
CA PHE A 137 7.60 20.11 -10.80
C PHE A 137 8.81 20.92 -10.32
N ALA A 138 9.14 20.85 -9.02
CA ALA A 138 10.30 21.52 -8.44
C ALA A 138 11.63 21.00 -9.03
N GLN A 139 11.72 19.72 -9.35
CA GLN A 139 12.90 19.12 -9.99
C GLN A 139 13.16 19.68 -11.41
N LEU A 140 12.16 20.25 -12.07
CA LEU A 140 12.32 20.90 -13.37
C LEU A 140 12.92 22.32 -13.28
N GLY A 141 13.30 22.79 -12.07
CA GLY A 141 13.96 24.07 -11.87
C GLY A 141 13.04 25.29 -11.96
N THR A 142 11.75 25.12 -11.73
CA THR A 142 10.78 26.21 -11.75
C THR A 142 10.79 26.98 -10.44
N ASP A 143 10.82 28.31 -10.48
CA ASP A 143 10.65 29.15 -9.30
C ASP A 143 9.25 28.96 -8.72
N LEU A 144 9.18 28.51 -7.47
CA LEU A 144 7.94 28.33 -6.75
C LEU A 144 7.60 29.58 -5.93
N ASP A 145 6.33 29.91 -5.85
CA ASP A 145 5.88 30.92 -4.91
C ASP A 145 6.00 30.45 -3.45
N LYS A 146 5.92 31.39 -2.50
CA LYS A 146 6.11 31.07 -1.07
C LYS A 146 5.11 30.06 -0.54
N ALA A 147 3.86 30.10 -1.00
CA ALA A 147 2.81 29.19 -0.55
C ALA A 147 3.06 27.76 -1.05
N THR A 148 3.41 27.64 -2.30
CA THR A 148 3.78 26.35 -2.94
C THR A 148 5.05 25.76 -2.32
N GLN A 149 6.06 26.62 -2.02
CA GLN A 149 7.26 26.16 -1.31
C GLN A 149 6.94 25.63 0.10
N GLN A 150 6.09 26.31 0.85
CA GLN A 150 5.66 25.82 2.17
C GLN A 150 4.92 24.48 2.09
N GLN A 151 4.10 24.30 1.07
CA GLN A 151 3.40 23.02 0.86
C GLN A 151 4.37 21.89 0.50
N LEU A 152 5.38 22.18 -0.31
CA LEU A 152 6.46 21.24 -0.63
C LEU A 152 7.27 20.86 0.61
N ASP A 153 7.67 21.86 1.40
CA ASP A 153 8.44 21.67 2.64
C ASP A 153 7.66 20.86 3.69
N ARG A 154 6.35 21.07 3.79
CA ARG A 154 5.47 20.26 4.64
C ARG A 154 5.37 18.83 4.12
N GLY A 155 5.28 18.64 2.81
CA GLY A 155 5.24 17.32 2.17
C GLY A 155 6.48 16.48 2.50
N TYR A 156 7.68 17.05 2.45
CA TYR A 156 8.90 16.35 2.85
C TYR A 156 8.85 15.88 4.31
N ARG A 157 8.36 16.73 5.22
CA ARG A 157 8.19 16.36 6.63
C ARG A 157 7.16 15.28 6.83
N MET A 158 6.06 15.32 6.06
CA MET A 158 5.05 14.25 6.10
C MET A 158 5.60 12.91 5.60
N VAL A 159 6.42 12.91 4.55
CA VAL A 159 7.08 11.68 4.08
C VAL A 159 8.04 11.15 5.14
N GLU A 160 8.82 12.02 5.79
CA GLU A 160 9.73 11.62 6.86
C GLU A 160 8.97 11.02 8.05
N LEU A 161 7.88 11.68 8.47
CA LEU A 161 7.04 11.24 9.57
C LEU A 161 6.41 9.86 9.36
N LEU A 162 6.17 9.48 8.11
CA LEU A 162 5.59 8.18 7.73
C LEU A 162 6.62 7.07 7.57
N LYS A 163 7.92 7.37 7.66
CA LYS A 163 8.95 6.34 7.68
C LYS A 163 8.88 5.55 8.98
N GLN A 164 9.10 4.26 8.87
CA GLN A 164 9.01 3.35 10.00
C GLN A 164 10.14 2.32 9.93
N PRO A 165 10.92 2.14 11.00
CA PRO A 165 11.93 1.09 11.07
C PRO A 165 11.29 -0.30 11.00
N GLN A 166 12.05 -1.27 10.49
CA GLN A 166 11.61 -2.66 10.43
C GLN A 166 11.40 -3.22 11.85
N PHE A 167 10.32 -3.98 12.04
CA PHE A 167 9.94 -4.61 13.31
C PHE A 167 9.65 -3.64 14.48
N GLN A 168 9.38 -2.38 14.19
CA GLN A 168 9.02 -1.38 15.19
C GLN A 168 7.64 -0.79 14.91
N PRO A 169 6.56 -1.54 15.19
CA PRO A 169 5.20 -1.02 15.00
C PRO A 169 4.91 0.10 15.99
N LEU A 170 4.29 1.17 15.51
CA LEU A 170 3.84 2.27 16.33
C LEU A 170 2.48 1.97 16.96
N HIS A 171 2.30 2.37 18.21
CA HIS A 171 0.99 2.29 18.82
C HIS A 171 -0.02 3.21 18.10
N TYR A 172 -1.26 2.78 18.05
CA TYR A 172 -2.32 3.49 17.32
C TYR A 172 -2.46 4.96 17.72
N ALA A 173 -2.37 5.26 19.04
CA ALA A 173 -2.48 6.62 19.53
C ALA A 173 -1.34 7.53 19.02
N ASP A 174 -0.12 6.99 18.97
CA ASP A 174 1.05 7.70 18.46
C ASP A 174 0.91 7.99 16.97
N GLN A 175 0.38 7.04 16.19
CA GLN A 175 0.08 7.25 14.77
C GLN A 175 -0.91 8.39 14.56
N VAL A 176 -2.02 8.42 15.34
CA VAL A 176 -3.03 9.49 15.25
C VAL A 176 -2.43 10.84 15.61
N PHE A 177 -1.64 10.89 16.68
CA PHE A 177 -1.00 12.12 17.13
C PHE A 177 0.01 12.66 16.11
N SER A 178 0.86 11.80 15.59
CA SER A 178 1.89 12.16 14.60
C SER A 178 1.26 12.69 13.30
N ILE A 179 0.25 12.00 12.78
CA ILE A 179 -0.47 12.45 11.57
C ILE A 179 -1.18 13.78 11.83
N PHE A 180 -1.82 13.94 12.99
CA PHE A 180 -2.48 15.19 13.36
C PHE A 180 -1.49 16.35 13.42
N ALA A 181 -0.36 16.18 14.10
CA ALA A 181 0.67 17.19 14.21
C ALA A 181 1.27 17.56 12.84
N GLY A 182 1.55 16.57 11.99
CA GLY A 182 2.08 16.78 10.65
C GLY A 182 1.12 17.54 9.74
N THR A 183 -0.14 17.12 9.68
CA THR A 183 -1.15 17.74 8.81
C THR A 183 -1.49 19.17 9.24
N ASN A 184 -1.42 19.48 10.52
CA ASN A 184 -1.66 20.84 11.05
C ASN A 184 -0.42 21.76 11.01
N GLY A 185 0.71 21.30 10.45
CA GLY A 185 1.90 22.12 10.26
C GLY A 185 2.70 22.36 11.56
N THR A 186 2.51 21.55 12.59
CA THR A 186 3.27 21.66 13.85
C THR A 186 4.76 21.50 13.64
N PHE A 187 5.16 20.75 12.63
CA PHE A 187 6.56 20.51 12.28
C PHE A 187 7.13 21.46 11.23
N ASP A 188 6.40 22.48 10.79
CA ASP A 188 6.86 23.39 9.72
C ASP A 188 8.18 24.10 10.04
N ALA A 189 8.46 24.35 11.34
CA ALA A 189 9.71 24.94 11.81
C ALA A 189 10.82 23.92 12.15
N VAL A 190 10.51 22.62 12.12
CA VAL A 190 11.47 21.56 12.47
C VAL A 190 12.27 21.16 11.22
N PRO A 191 13.60 21.00 11.28
CA PRO A 191 14.37 20.41 10.21
C PRO A 191 13.87 19.00 9.85
N VAL A 192 13.88 18.64 8.54
CA VAL A 192 13.29 17.38 8.06
C VAL A 192 13.94 16.17 8.72
N ASP A 193 15.26 16.20 8.90
CA ASP A 193 16.06 15.15 9.54
C ASP A 193 15.76 14.94 11.04
N LYS A 194 15.07 15.89 11.67
CA LYS A 194 14.72 15.85 13.10
C LYS A 194 13.24 15.61 13.38
N VAL A 195 12.45 15.34 12.36
CA VAL A 195 10.99 15.17 12.51
C VAL A 195 10.64 13.92 13.32
N LEU A 196 11.51 12.91 13.32
CA LEU A 196 11.33 11.65 14.07
C LEU A 196 11.96 11.64 15.48
N GLU A 197 12.70 12.67 15.85
CA GLU A 197 13.25 12.85 17.21
C GLU A 197 12.18 13.43 18.17
#